data_cb9cfc8a89c5c0f5aa541587687d223c
#
_entry.id   cb9cfc8a89c5c0f5aa541587687d223c
#
_cell.length_a   1.000
_cell.length_b   1.000
_cell.length_c   1.000
_cell.angle_alpha   90.00
_cell.angle_beta   90.00
_cell.angle_gamma   90.00
#
_symmetry.space_group_name_H-M   'P 1'
#
loop_
_entity.id
_entity.type
_entity.pdbx_description
1 polymer ?
#
loop_
_entity_poly.entity_id
_entity_poly.type
_entity_poly.pdbx_seq_one_letter_code
_entity_poly.pdbx_strand_id
1 'polypeptide(L)'
;RDLQKVEDSAKTAMQQKYMPPLHSPPPASRHPLWLLSGFFVCFVIAIAVVVRRLIALVRPSQGGPPQMASLDAIFASHAVLTVMHIVPAAIFVILAACILLRRRTGSVWLELPFFFFGAVTGVTAYLMSVDAIGGWVERSAVLVFNTWFLWSLGRAYRFYLQHDSPRQRIWMTRAVGVLLGIATTRPVMGVFFATSTRTHLTPNEFFGIAFWIGFSINTVITEFWLHS
;
A
#
# COMPACT_ATOMS: atom_id res chain seq x y z
N ARG A 1 -11.16 -67.33 11.08
CA ARG A 1 -11.06 -66.08 11.87
C ARG A 1 -9.62 -65.57 11.95
N ASP A 2 -8.62 -66.42 12.04
CA ASP A 2 -7.20 -66.02 12.20
C ASP A 2 -6.56 -65.51 10.91
N LEU A 3 -6.94 -66.04 9.73
CA LEU A 3 -6.43 -65.55 8.45
C LEU A 3 -6.88 -64.10 8.12
N GLN A 4 -8.08 -63.72 8.51
CA GLN A 4 -8.62 -62.36 8.30
C GLN A 4 -7.91 -61.35 9.15
N LYS A 5 -7.52 -61.71 10.38
CA LYS A 5 -6.75 -60.84 11.27
C LYS A 5 -5.33 -60.57 10.76
N VAL A 6 -4.71 -61.58 10.13
CA VAL A 6 -3.38 -61.44 9.53
C VAL A 6 -3.42 -60.52 8.29
N GLU A 7 -4.46 -60.64 7.47
CA GLU A 7 -4.64 -59.83 6.28
C GLU A 7 -4.92 -58.36 6.63
N ASP A 8 -5.72 -58.08 7.64
CA ASP A 8 -6.01 -56.72 8.11
C ASP A 8 -4.77 -56.08 8.77
N SER A 9 -3.96 -56.88 9.49
CA SER A 9 -2.70 -56.40 10.07
C SER A 9 -1.68 -56.05 8.98
N ALA A 10 -1.60 -56.84 7.90
CA ALA A 10 -0.72 -56.59 6.76
C ALA A 10 -1.15 -55.35 5.97
N LYS A 11 -2.44 -55.15 5.77
CA LYS A 11 -3.00 -53.91 5.11
C LYS A 11 -2.69 -52.68 5.94
N THR A 12 -2.84 -52.70 7.24
CA THR A 12 -2.54 -51.61 8.14
C THR A 12 -1.04 -51.27 8.13
N ALA A 13 -0.18 -52.25 8.15
CA ALA A 13 1.28 -52.06 8.08
C ALA A 13 1.74 -51.52 6.72
N MET A 14 1.12 -51.95 5.61
CA MET A 14 1.36 -51.35 4.28
C MET A 14 0.89 -49.90 4.20
N GLN A 15 -0.27 -49.57 4.73
CA GLN A 15 -0.81 -48.22 4.71
C GLN A 15 0.05 -47.25 5.54
N GLN A 16 0.63 -47.73 6.65
CA GLN A 16 1.54 -46.94 7.49
C GLN A 16 2.91 -46.71 6.83
N LYS A 17 3.38 -47.62 5.97
CA LYS A 17 4.63 -47.52 5.22
C LYS A 17 4.54 -46.53 4.05
N TYR A 18 3.35 -46.30 3.53
CA TYR A 18 3.10 -45.36 2.42
C TYR A 18 2.48 -44.02 2.86
N MET A 19 2.32 -43.78 4.18
CA MET A 19 2.00 -42.43 4.63
C MET A 19 3.21 -41.51 4.34
N PRO A 20 3.04 -40.47 3.47
CA PRO A 20 4.09 -39.49 3.33
C PRO A 20 4.32 -38.85 4.71
N PRO A 21 5.57 -38.55 5.07
CA PRO A 21 5.85 -37.88 6.34
C PRO A 21 4.92 -36.67 6.45
N LEU A 22 4.19 -36.61 7.57
CA LEU A 22 3.40 -35.42 7.92
C LEU A 22 4.35 -34.23 7.79
N HIS A 23 4.21 -33.49 6.68
CA HIS A 23 4.94 -32.24 6.53
C HIS A 23 4.57 -31.40 7.75
N SER A 24 5.52 -31.27 8.67
CA SER A 24 5.41 -30.27 9.72
C SER A 24 5.04 -28.95 9.03
N PRO A 25 3.99 -28.26 9.47
CA PRO A 25 3.63 -26.98 8.88
C PRO A 25 4.89 -26.11 8.89
N PRO A 26 5.19 -25.43 7.76
CA PRO A 26 6.37 -24.57 7.69
C PRO A 26 6.33 -23.62 8.89
N PRO A 27 7.47 -23.36 9.54
CA PRO A 27 7.52 -22.49 10.69
C PRO A 27 6.85 -21.17 10.30
N ALA A 28 5.88 -20.74 11.09
CA ALA A 28 5.16 -19.48 10.85
C ALA A 28 6.21 -18.39 10.67
N SER A 29 6.34 -17.87 9.46
CA SER A 29 7.30 -16.82 9.13
C SER A 29 7.01 -15.64 10.05
N ARG A 30 7.86 -15.46 11.08
CA ARG A 30 7.79 -14.29 11.95
C ARG A 30 8.21 -13.11 11.10
N HIS A 31 7.25 -12.32 10.67
CA HIS A 31 7.55 -11.08 9.97
C HIS A 31 8.55 -10.27 10.81
N PRO A 32 9.68 -9.86 10.25
CA PRO A 32 10.67 -9.13 11.01
C PRO A 32 10.07 -7.82 11.55
N LEU A 33 10.29 -7.55 12.84
CA LEU A 33 9.68 -6.43 13.57
C LEU A 33 9.93 -5.07 12.89
N TRP A 34 11.08 -4.92 12.20
CA TRP A 34 11.41 -3.68 11.49
C TRP A 34 10.48 -3.38 10.31
N LEU A 35 9.97 -4.42 9.61
CA LEU A 35 8.99 -4.23 8.54
C LEU A 35 7.64 -3.79 9.09
N LEU A 36 7.21 -4.38 10.20
CA LEU A 36 5.96 -4.00 10.84
C LEU A 36 6.04 -2.56 11.37
N SER A 37 7.17 -2.17 11.98
CA SER A 37 7.38 -0.79 12.42
C SER A 37 7.46 0.19 11.25
N GLY A 38 8.13 -0.16 10.15
CA GLY A 38 8.16 0.64 8.92
C GLY A 38 6.77 0.86 8.33
N PHE A 39 5.96 -0.20 8.26
CA PHE A 39 4.57 -0.12 7.84
C PHE A 39 3.76 0.82 8.73
N PHE A 40 3.89 0.69 10.06
CA PHE A 40 3.18 1.53 11.01
C PHE A 40 3.59 3.00 10.91
N VAL A 41 4.88 3.30 10.75
CA VAL A 41 5.38 4.67 10.54
C VAL A 41 4.79 5.26 9.24
N CYS A 42 4.82 4.53 8.14
CA CYS A 42 4.22 4.98 6.89
C CYS A 42 2.71 5.22 7.03
N PHE A 43 2.00 4.34 7.77
CA PHE A 43 0.59 4.49 8.07
C PHE A 43 0.30 5.80 8.82
N VAL A 44 1.05 6.06 9.90
CA VAL A 44 0.88 7.28 10.70
C VAL A 44 1.17 8.53 9.87
N ILE A 45 2.24 8.53 9.07
CA ILE A 45 2.57 9.64 8.17
C ILE A 45 1.45 9.86 7.15
N ALA A 46 0.93 8.80 6.52
CA ALA A 46 -0.15 8.90 5.54
C ALA A 46 -1.39 9.55 6.13
N ILE A 47 -1.82 9.11 7.31
CA ILE A 47 -2.98 9.70 8.01
C ILE A 47 -2.72 11.15 8.41
N ALA A 48 -1.53 11.46 8.96
CA ALA A 48 -1.17 12.83 9.34
C ALA A 48 -1.18 13.78 8.14
N VAL A 49 -0.73 13.33 6.97
CA VAL A 49 -0.77 14.11 5.72
C VAL A 49 -2.19 14.39 5.28
N VAL A 50 -3.09 13.40 5.35
CA VAL A 50 -4.51 13.58 5.02
C VAL A 50 -5.15 14.59 5.96
N VAL A 51 -4.97 14.42 7.28
CA VAL A 51 -5.52 15.33 8.30
C VAL A 51 -5.02 16.76 8.07
N ARG A 52 -3.70 16.94 7.90
CA ARG A 52 -3.12 18.25 7.60
C ARG A 52 -3.75 18.89 6.35
N ARG A 53 -3.93 18.10 5.28
CA ARG A 53 -4.50 18.59 4.02
C ARG A 53 -5.96 18.99 4.19
N LEU A 54 -6.77 18.21 4.91
CA LEU A 54 -8.15 18.55 5.19
C LEU A 54 -8.26 19.84 6.03
N ILE A 55 -7.38 19.99 7.03
CA ILE A 55 -7.32 21.24 7.83
C ILE A 55 -6.96 22.44 6.93
N ALA A 56 -5.97 22.30 6.04
CA ALA A 56 -5.55 23.36 5.14
C ALA A 56 -6.65 23.79 4.14
N LEU A 57 -7.52 22.86 3.71
CA LEU A 57 -8.67 23.16 2.85
C LEU A 57 -9.76 23.97 3.57
N VAL A 58 -9.95 23.72 4.89
CA VAL A 58 -10.97 24.42 5.70
C VAL A 58 -10.41 25.71 6.28
N ARG A 59 -9.15 25.73 6.67
CA ARG A 59 -8.46 26.87 7.28
C ARG A 59 -7.12 27.10 6.58
N PRO A 60 -7.07 27.92 5.53
CA PRO A 60 -5.81 28.29 4.89
C PRO A 60 -4.83 28.85 5.93
N SER A 61 -3.64 28.26 6.01
CA SER A 61 -2.64 28.66 7.00
C SER A 61 -2.07 30.05 6.63
N GLN A 62 -2.30 31.05 7.48
CA GLN A 62 -1.79 32.42 7.28
C GLN A 62 -0.33 32.61 7.76
N GLY A 63 0.33 31.58 8.29
CA GLY A 63 1.64 31.70 8.94
C GLY A 63 2.69 30.65 8.59
N GLY A 64 2.50 29.87 7.50
CA GLY A 64 3.46 28.86 7.07
C GLY A 64 4.54 29.39 6.10
N PRO A 65 5.58 28.58 5.80
CA PRO A 65 6.56 28.92 4.75
C PRO A 65 5.86 29.23 3.42
N PRO A 66 6.31 30.26 2.65
CA PRO A 66 5.67 30.69 1.40
C PRO A 66 5.46 29.53 0.40
N GLN A 67 6.39 28.59 0.36
CA GLN A 67 6.32 27.41 -0.50
C GLN A 67 5.18 26.44 -0.11
N MET A 68 4.85 26.36 1.16
CA MET A 68 3.72 25.57 1.64
C MET A 68 2.39 26.24 1.30
N ALA A 69 2.32 27.54 1.40
CA ALA A 69 1.13 28.31 1.06
C ALA A 69 0.78 28.20 -0.43
N SER A 70 1.78 28.23 -1.33
CA SER A 70 1.57 28.03 -2.76
C SER A 70 1.05 26.63 -3.10
N LEU A 71 1.57 25.60 -2.44
CA LEU A 71 1.07 24.23 -2.60
C LEU A 71 -0.37 24.09 -2.08
N ASP A 72 -0.69 24.70 -0.95
CA ASP A 72 -2.03 24.64 -0.37
C ASP A 72 -3.04 25.37 -1.29
N ALA A 73 -2.64 26.48 -1.94
CA ALA A 73 -3.46 27.20 -2.91
C ALA A 73 -3.77 26.35 -4.16
N ILE A 74 -2.79 25.61 -4.70
CA ILE A 74 -3.01 24.71 -5.85
C ILE A 74 -4.01 23.61 -5.51
N PHE A 75 -3.90 23.01 -4.33
CA PHE A 75 -4.87 21.99 -3.90
C PHE A 75 -6.24 22.56 -3.56
N ALA A 76 -6.32 23.81 -3.11
CA ALA A 76 -7.57 24.51 -2.84
C ALA A 76 -8.31 24.87 -4.13
N SER A 77 -7.61 25.21 -5.21
CA SER A 77 -8.24 25.48 -6.52
C SER A 77 -8.95 24.25 -7.10
N HIS A 78 -8.52 23.03 -6.71
CA HIS A 78 -9.16 21.77 -7.08
C HIS A 78 -9.69 21.02 -5.84
N ALA A 79 -10.31 21.75 -4.89
CA ALA A 79 -10.70 21.23 -3.58
C ALA A 79 -11.57 19.96 -3.66
N VAL A 80 -12.55 19.92 -4.57
CA VAL A 80 -13.45 18.77 -4.74
C VAL A 80 -12.65 17.53 -5.14
N LEU A 81 -11.80 17.63 -6.16
CA LEU A 81 -10.98 16.51 -6.62
C LEU A 81 -9.98 16.08 -5.52
N THR A 82 -9.40 17.04 -4.81
CA THR A 82 -8.51 16.78 -3.68
C THR A 82 -9.22 15.96 -2.59
N VAL A 83 -10.42 16.38 -2.16
CA VAL A 83 -11.20 15.64 -1.15
C VAL A 83 -11.62 14.27 -1.66
N MET A 84 -12.08 14.17 -2.91
CA MET A 84 -12.46 12.89 -3.54
C MET A 84 -11.29 11.92 -3.70
N HIS A 85 -10.06 12.39 -3.62
CA HIS A 85 -8.87 11.55 -3.62
C HIS A 85 -8.42 11.19 -2.21
N ILE A 86 -8.20 12.20 -1.34
CA ILE A 86 -7.56 11.97 -0.03
C ILE A 86 -8.45 11.25 0.97
N VAL A 87 -9.78 11.46 0.94
CA VAL A 87 -10.70 10.77 1.86
C VAL A 87 -10.81 9.29 1.53
N PRO A 88 -11.06 8.86 0.27
CA PRO A 88 -10.99 7.45 -0.08
C PRO A 88 -9.63 6.82 0.19
N ALA A 89 -8.52 7.55 -0.05
CA ALA A 89 -7.18 7.05 0.24
C ALA A 89 -6.98 6.78 1.74
N ALA A 90 -7.46 7.68 2.62
CA ALA A 90 -7.40 7.45 4.07
C ALA A 90 -8.23 6.24 4.49
N ILE A 91 -9.45 6.10 3.98
CA ILE A 91 -10.32 4.95 4.27
C ILE A 91 -9.64 3.66 3.78
N PHE A 92 -9.08 3.66 2.58
CA PHE A 92 -8.34 2.52 2.04
C PHE A 92 -7.17 2.12 2.95
N VAL A 93 -6.36 3.08 3.42
CA VAL A 93 -5.21 2.82 4.30
C VAL A 93 -5.66 2.25 5.66
N ILE A 94 -6.77 2.76 6.23
CA ILE A 94 -7.34 2.23 7.47
C ILE A 94 -7.84 0.80 7.27
N LEU A 95 -8.59 0.54 6.20
CA LEU A 95 -9.08 -0.80 5.87
C LEU A 95 -7.92 -1.76 5.61
N ALA A 96 -6.87 -1.30 4.91
CA ALA A 96 -5.65 -2.07 4.69
C ALA A 96 -5.01 -2.50 6.00
N ALA A 97 -4.84 -1.58 6.96
CA ALA A 97 -4.31 -1.89 8.28
C ALA A 97 -5.20 -2.91 8.99
N CYS A 98 -6.52 -2.73 9.00
CA CYS A 98 -7.46 -3.65 9.61
C CYS A 98 -7.37 -5.07 9.01
N ILE A 99 -7.27 -5.18 7.68
CA ILE A 99 -7.23 -6.47 6.98
C ILE A 99 -5.86 -7.14 7.16
N LEU A 100 -4.77 -6.40 6.96
CA LEU A 100 -3.42 -6.96 7.02
C LEU A 100 -2.99 -7.38 8.43
N LEU A 101 -3.47 -6.66 9.47
CA LEU A 101 -3.23 -7.02 10.87
C LEU A 101 -4.10 -8.19 11.33
N ARG A 102 -5.24 -8.44 10.70
CA ARG A 102 -6.05 -9.63 10.98
C ARG A 102 -5.38 -10.87 10.39
N ARG A 103 -5.32 -11.95 11.18
CA ARG A 103 -4.81 -13.24 10.71
C ARG A 103 -5.77 -13.99 9.78
N ARG A 104 -7.05 -13.61 9.76
CA ARG A 104 -8.11 -14.24 8.93
C ARG A 104 -8.55 -13.27 7.86
N THR A 105 -8.48 -13.70 6.60
CA THR A 105 -9.14 -13.07 5.42
C THR A 105 -10.55 -13.65 5.28
N GLY A 106 -11.41 -12.99 4.50
CA GLY A 106 -12.74 -13.48 4.17
C GLY A 106 -13.89 -12.68 4.81
N SER A 107 -13.62 -11.46 5.30
CA SER A 107 -14.68 -10.56 5.75
C SER A 107 -15.13 -9.67 4.59
N VAL A 108 -16.24 -10.03 3.95
CA VAL A 108 -16.85 -9.27 2.85
C VAL A 108 -17.03 -7.78 3.21
N TRP A 109 -17.40 -7.49 4.46
CA TRP A 109 -17.61 -6.13 4.98
C TRP A 109 -16.37 -5.25 5.01
N LEU A 110 -15.18 -5.82 4.99
CA LEU A 110 -13.92 -5.06 4.95
C LEU A 110 -13.28 -5.09 3.56
N GLU A 111 -13.39 -6.22 2.87
CA GLU A 111 -12.67 -6.44 1.62
C GLU A 111 -13.32 -5.71 0.45
N LEU A 112 -14.67 -5.70 0.34
CA LEU A 112 -15.36 -4.96 -0.71
C LEU A 112 -15.12 -3.44 -0.62
N PRO A 113 -15.29 -2.79 0.56
CA PRO A 113 -14.93 -1.37 0.71
C PRO A 113 -13.44 -1.10 0.41
N PHE A 114 -12.53 -2.01 0.80
CA PHE A 114 -11.12 -1.88 0.46
C PHE A 114 -10.90 -1.79 -1.05
N PHE A 115 -11.47 -2.70 -1.84
CA PHE A 115 -11.36 -2.67 -3.30
C PHE A 115 -12.02 -1.43 -3.91
N PHE A 116 -13.18 -1.06 -3.42
CA PHE A 116 -13.91 0.13 -3.88
C PHE A 116 -13.10 1.42 -3.64
N PHE A 117 -12.68 1.67 -2.40
CA PHE A 117 -11.94 2.88 -2.08
C PHE A 117 -10.54 2.90 -2.71
N GLY A 118 -9.91 1.74 -2.89
CA GLY A 118 -8.68 1.62 -3.65
C GLY A 118 -8.85 2.00 -5.12
N ALA A 119 -9.92 1.54 -5.77
CA ALA A 119 -10.22 1.89 -7.15
C ALA A 119 -10.50 3.39 -7.31
N VAL A 120 -11.32 3.98 -6.41
CA VAL A 120 -11.60 5.43 -6.40
C VAL A 120 -10.29 6.21 -6.22
N THR A 121 -9.44 5.81 -5.29
CA THR A 121 -8.13 6.46 -5.06
C THR A 121 -7.25 6.41 -6.30
N GLY A 122 -7.17 5.26 -6.97
CA GLY A 122 -6.36 5.12 -8.17
C GLY A 122 -6.89 5.94 -9.36
N VAL A 123 -8.19 5.94 -9.58
CA VAL A 123 -8.81 6.75 -10.66
C VAL A 123 -8.60 8.24 -10.40
N THR A 124 -8.86 8.70 -9.20
CA THR A 124 -8.67 10.12 -8.83
C THR A 124 -7.21 10.55 -8.84
N ALA A 125 -6.26 9.64 -8.58
CA ALA A 125 -4.83 9.92 -8.74
C ALA A 125 -4.46 10.24 -10.20
N TYR A 126 -5.03 9.55 -11.18
CA TYR A 126 -4.83 9.88 -12.59
C TYR A 126 -5.40 11.26 -12.94
N LEU A 127 -6.59 11.60 -12.44
CA LEU A 127 -7.18 12.91 -12.67
C LEU A 127 -6.31 14.03 -12.07
N MET A 128 -5.81 13.83 -10.84
CA MET A 128 -4.90 14.79 -10.21
C MET A 128 -3.55 14.91 -10.93
N SER A 129 -3.09 13.88 -11.62
CA SER A 129 -1.81 13.91 -12.34
C SER A 129 -1.83 14.83 -13.56
N VAL A 130 -3.00 15.27 -14.02
CA VAL A 130 -3.13 16.25 -15.13
C VAL A 130 -2.51 17.58 -14.72
N ASP A 131 -2.75 18.00 -13.47
CA ASP A 131 -2.27 19.26 -12.91
C ASP A 131 -1.08 19.03 -11.94
N ALA A 132 -0.20 18.06 -12.29
CA ALA A 132 0.94 17.69 -11.48
C ALA A 132 1.90 18.87 -11.26
N ILE A 133 2.22 19.18 -9.99
CA ILE A 133 3.06 20.31 -9.57
C ILE A 133 4.49 20.16 -10.10
N GLY A 134 5.04 18.95 -10.04
CA GLY A 134 6.36 18.59 -10.56
C GLY A 134 6.37 18.28 -12.07
N GLY A 135 5.34 18.69 -12.80
CA GLY A 135 5.24 18.53 -14.25
C GLY A 135 5.33 17.06 -14.71
N TRP A 136 6.02 16.85 -15.83
CA TRP A 136 6.13 15.51 -16.44
C TRP A 136 6.85 14.48 -15.57
N VAL A 137 7.79 14.89 -14.72
CA VAL A 137 8.53 13.97 -13.85
C VAL A 137 7.59 13.38 -12.78
N GLU A 138 6.78 14.21 -12.12
CA GLU A 138 5.77 13.74 -11.18
C GLU A 138 4.69 12.91 -11.90
N ARG A 139 4.18 13.41 -13.03
CA ARG A 139 3.15 12.73 -13.81
C ARG A 139 3.60 11.34 -14.23
N SER A 140 4.84 11.17 -14.71
CA SER A 140 5.38 9.86 -15.08
C SER A 140 5.46 8.91 -13.89
N ALA A 141 5.87 9.37 -12.71
CA ALA A 141 5.87 8.57 -11.49
C ALA A 141 4.44 8.12 -11.13
N VAL A 142 3.47 9.05 -11.14
CA VAL A 142 2.07 8.70 -10.89
C VAL A 142 1.57 7.67 -11.90
N LEU A 143 1.83 7.86 -13.20
CA LEU A 143 1.40 6.92 -14.24
C LEU A 143 1.96 5.51 -13.99
N VAL A 144 3.25 5.39 -13.68
CA VAL A 144 3.90 4.08 -13.48
C VAL A 144 3.39 3.42 -12.18
N PHE A 145 3.52 4.11 -11.05
CA PHE A 145 3.21 3.50 -9.76
C PHE A 145 1.70 3.33 -9.51
N ASN A 146 0.87 4.25 -10.00
CA ASN A 146 -0.57 4.10 -9.89
C ASN A 146 -1.11 2.98 -10.81
N THR A 147 -0.52 2.78 -12.00
CA THR A 147 -0.85 1.62 -12.84
C THR A 147 -0.48 0.32 -12.12
N TRP A 148 0.70 0.25 -11.50
CA TRP A 148 1.12 -0.91 -10.71
C TRP A 148 0.22 -1.13 -9.49
N PHE A 149 -0.20 -0.06 -8.82
CA PHE A 149 -1.18 -0.10 -7.74
C PHE A 149 -2.52 -0.69 -8.19
N LEU A 150 -3.12 -0.13 -9.24
CA LEU A 150 -4.41 -0.60 -9.76
C LEU A 150 -4.34 -2.02 -10.32
N TRP A 151 -3.23 -2.38 -10.99
CA TRP A 151 -2.98 -3.75 -11.42
C TRP A 151 -2.94 -4.71 -10.23
N SER A 152 -2.19 -4.37 -9.19
CA SER A 152 -2.09 -5.17 -7.97
C SER A 152 -3.45 -5.31 -7.28
N LEU A 153 -4.22 -4.23 -7.22
CA LEU A 153 -5.58 -4.22 -6.66
C LEU A 153 -6.52 -5.12 -7.48
N GLY A 154 -6.48 -5.04 -8.81
CA GLY A 154 -7.27 -5.88 -9.70
C GLY A 154 -6.91 -7.37 -9.60
N ARG A 155 -5.60 -7.67 -9.45
CA ARG A 155 -5.15 -9.05 -9.21
C ARG A 155 -5.62 -9.57 -7.85
N ALA A 156 -5.57 -8.74 -6.81
CA ALA A 156 -6.09 -9.08 -5.50
C ALA A 156 -7.59 -9.37 -5.54
N TYR A 157 -8.36 -8.52 -6.24
CA TYR A 157 -9.80 -8.71 -6.43
C TYR A 157 -10.13 -9.99 -7.20
N ARG A 158 -9.36 -10.31 -8.24
CA ARG A 158 -9.53 -11.58 -8.97
C ARG A 158 -9.34 -12.80 -8.06
N PHE A 159 -8.32 -12.81 -7.21
CA PHE A 159 -8.10 -13.90 -6.26
C PHE A 159 -9.15 -13.93 -5.14
N TYR A 160 -9.68 -12.76 -4.75
CA TYR A 160 -10.83 -12.68 -3.86
C TYR A 160 -12.04 -13.43 -4.44
N LEU A 161 -12.39 -13.21 -5.72
CA LEU A 161 -13.48 -13.92 -6.40
C LEU A 161 -13.22 -15.44 -6.54
N GLN A 162 -11.96 -15.85 -6.59
CA GLN A 162 -11.54 -17.25 -6.65
C GLN A 162 -11.43 -17.92 -5.28
N HIS A 163 -11.70 -17.19 -4.19
CA HIS A 163 -11.51 -17.64 -2.81
C HIS A 163 -10.07 -18.11 -2.48
N ASP A 164 -9.06 -17.64 -3.24
CA ASP A 164 -7.64 -17.91 -3.03
C ASP A 164 -7.04 -16.86 -2.07
N SER A 165 -7.31 -17.03 -0.77
CA SER A 165 -6.89 -16.10 0.26
C SER A 165 -5.38 -15.87 0.35
N PRO A 166 -4.49 -16.87 0.18
CA PRO A 166 -3.04 -16.63 0.19
C PRO A 166 -2.58 -15.68 -0.91
N ARG A 167 -2.98 -15.93 -2.16
CA ARG A 167 -2.61 -15.09 -3.30
C ARG A 167 -3.25 -13.72 -3.23
N GLN A 168 -4.52 -13.65 -2.82
CA GLN A 168 -5.21 -12.39 -2.56
C GLN A 168 -4.38 -11.51 -1.60
N ARG A 169 -3.94 -12.06 -0.46
CA ARG A 169 -3.17 -11.32 0.54
C ARG A 169 -1.85 -10.78 -0.01
N ILE A 170 -1.12 -11.55 -0.81
CA ILE A 170 0.11 -11.11 -1.47
C ILE A 170 -0.15 -9.88 -2.33
N TRP A 171 -1.18 -9.92 -3.18
CA TRP A 171 -1.50 -8.82 -4.08
C TRP A 171 -2.07 -7.59 -3.36
N MET A 172 -2.84 -7.80 -2.28
CA MET A 172 -3.25 -6.70 -1.39
C MET A 172 -2.05 -6.00 -0.76
N THR A 173 -1.08 -6.77 -0.27
CA THR A 173 0.16 -6.23 0.31
C THR A 173 0.93 -5.40 -0.71
N ARG A 174 1.04 -5.84 -1.97
CA ARG A 174 1.63 -5.06 -3.06
C ARG A 174 0.91 -3.73 -3.27
N ALA A 175 -0.41 -3.76 -3.41
CA ALA A 175 -1.20 -2.55 -3.59
C ALA A 175 -0.99 -1.55 -2.43
N VAL A 176 -1.04 -2.03 -1.20
CA VAL A 176 -0.83 -1.20 -0.01
C VAL A 176 0.59 -0.64 0.05
N GLY A 177 1.61 -1.47 -0.25
CA GLY A 177 3.00 -1.04 -0.26
C GLY A 177 3.26 0.08 -1.26
N VAL A 178 2.70 -0.01 -2.47
CA VAL A 178 2.81 1.06 -3.47
C VAL A 178 2.11 2.33 -2.97
N LEU A 179 0.87 2.24 -2.49
CA LEU A 179 0.14 3.42 -2.02
C LEU A 179 0.86 4.13 -0.86
N LEU A 180 1.45 3.37 0.06
CA LEU A 180 2.24 3.93 1.16
C LEU A 180 3.52 4.63 0.70
N GLY A 181 3.91 4.52 -0.56
CA GLY A 181 4.97 5.33 -1.18
C GLY A 181 4.76 6.83 -0.97
N ILE A 182 3.50 7.28 -0.91
CA ILE A 182 3.17 8.68 -0.61
C ILE A 182 3.67 9.11 0.78
N ALA A 183 3.70 8.21 1.77
CA ALA A 183 4.25 8.51 3.09
C ALA A 183 5.76 8.69 3.04
N THR A 184 6.46 7.86 2.27
CA THR A 184 7.92 7.92 2.09
C THR A 184 8.34 9.14 1.27
N THR A 185 7.51 9.65 0.35
CA THR A 185 7.81 10.91 -0.35
C THR A 185 7.92 12.10 0.60
N ARG A 186 7.26 12.08 1.77
CA ARG A 186 7.24 13.22 2.70
C ARG A 186 8.59 13.51 3.34
N PRO A 187 9.29 12.54 3.98
CA PRO A 187 10.64 12.77 4.46
C PRO A 187 11.62 13.11 3.33
N VAL A 188 11.49 12.50 2.14
CA VAL A 188 12.31 12.85 0.97
C VAL A 188 12.12 14.32 0.59
N MET A 189 10.88 14.79 0.48
CA MET A 189 10.57 16.21 0.25
C MET A 189 11.11 17.10 1.38
N GLY A 190 11.02 16.65 2.63
CA GLY A 190 11.59 17.36 3.78
C GLY A 190 13.10 17.62 3.63
N VAL A 191 13.83 16.63 3.14
CA VAL A 191 15.28 16.79 2.83
C VAL A 191 15.50 17.83 1.72
N PHE A 192 14.71 17.78 0.64
CA PHE A 192 14.81 18.78 -0.44
C PHE A 192 14.48 20.19 0.05
N PHE A 193 13.45 20.38 0.87
CA PHE A 193 13.14 21.68 1.47
C PHE A 193 14.26 22.18 2.39
N ALA A 194 14.84 21.29 3.21
CA ALA A 194 15.93 21.67 4.12
C ALA A 194 17.21 22.04 3.37
N THR A 195 17.43 21.47 2.18
CA THR A 195 18.62 21.71 1.36
C THR A 195 18.40 22.74 0.25
N SER A 196 17.17 23.25 0.08
CA SER A 196 16.78 24.14 -1.01
C SER A 196 17.62 25.43 -1.07
N THR A 197 18.07 25.95 0.08
CA THR A 197 18.96 27.12 0.15
C THR A 197 20.34 26.87 -0.44
N ARG A 198 20.79 25.62 -0.51
CA ARG A 198 22.08 25.21 -1.08
C ARG A 198 21.94 24.72 -2.52
N THR A 199 20.87 23.99 -2.81
CA THR A 199 20.65 23.37 -4.13
C THR A 199 19.96 24.30 -5.11
N HIS A 200 19.33 25.38 -4.62
CA HIS A 200 18.49 26.32 -5.39
C HIS A 200 17.35 25.65 -6.17
N LEU A 201 17.01 24.37 -5.86
CA LEU A 201 15.91 23.67 -6.49
C LEU A 201 14.57 24.23 -6.05
N THR A 202 13.72 24.51 -7.02
CA THR A 202 12.33 24.94 -6.78
C THR A 202 11.44 23.74 -6.45
N PRO A 203 10.30 23.94 -5.76
CA PRO A 203 9.33 22.87 -5.52
C PRO A 203 8.91 22.10 -6.78
N ASN A 204 8.75 22.81 -7.90
CA ASN A 204 8.35 22.19 -9.18
C ASN A 204 9.41 21.20 -9.71
N GLU A 205 10.69 21.42 -9.41
CA GLU A 205 11.76 20.56 -9.89
C GLU A 205 11.92 19.32 -9.03
N PHE A 206 11.92 19.45 -7.70
CA PHE A 206 12.18 18.30 -6.83
C PHE A 206 10.93 17.47 -6.50
N PHE A 207 9.73 17.98 -6.72
CA PHE A 207 8.50 17.27 -6.36
C PHE A 207 8.39 15.94 -7.09
N GLY A 208 8.60 15.95 -8.40
CA GLY A 208 8.60 14.74 -9.21
C GLY A 208 9.70 13.75 -8.83
N ILE A 209 10.91 14.24 -8.54
CA ILE A 209 12.04 13.42 -8.08
C ILE A 209 11.70 12.74 -6.75
N ALA A 210 11.10 13.48 -5.80
CA ALA A 210 10.68 12.93 -4.52
C ALA A 210 9.62 11.83 -4.67
N PHE A 211 8.70 11.97 -5.63
CA PHE A 211 7.73 10.92 -5.96
C PHE A 211 8.42 9.65 -6.46
N TRP A 212 9.31 9.76 -7.44
CA TRP A 212 10.06 8.62 -7.94
C TRP A 212 10.83 7.91 -6.83
N ILE A 213 11.56 8.63 -6.00
CA ILE A 213 12.33 8.06 -4.89
C ILE A 213 11.40 7.38 -3.89
N GLY A 214 10.38 8.07 -3.39
CA GLY A 214 9.49 7.55 -2.35
C GLY A 214 8.72 6.31 -2.76
N PHE A 215 8.12 6.32 -3.96
CA PHE A 215 7.39 5.16 -4.47
C PHE A 215 8.31 3.99 -4.83
N SER A 216 9.51 4.25 -5.39
CA SER A 216 10.49 3.20 -5.68
C SER A 216 10.94 2.49 -4.41
N ILE A 217 11.30 3.24 -3.35
CA ILE A 217 11.73 2.67 -2.07
C ILE A 217 10.64 1.72 -1.54
N ASN A 218 9.40 2.17 -1.45
CA ASN A 218 8.32 1.35 -0.91
C ASN A 218 8.01 0.12 -1.78
N THR A 219 8.03 0.28 -3.10
CA THR A 219 7.79 -0.83 -4.02
C THR A 219 8.88 -1.89 -3.88
N VAL A 220 10.16 -1.48 -3.88
CA VAL A 220 11.28 -2.41 -3.72
C VAL A 220 11.25 -3.12 -2.37
N ILE A 221 11.03 -2.39 -1.26
CA ILE A 221 10.92 -2.99 0.07
C ILE A 221 9.75 -3.99 0.13
N THR A 222 8.62 -3.66 -0.47
CA THR A 222 7.44 -4.55 -0.50
C THR A 222 7.74 -5.83 -1.28
N GLU A 223 8.35 -5.73 -2.47
CA GLU A 223 8.70 -6.91 -3.25
C GLU A 223 9.77 -7.76 -2.55
N PHE A 224 10.78 -7.13 -1.97
CA PHE A 224 11.77 -7.85 -1.15
C PHE A 224 11.11 -8.61 0.00
N TRP A 225 10.17 -7.98 0.71
CA TRP A 225 9.43 -8.63 1.78
C TRP A 225 8.58 -9.82 1.31
N LEU A 226 7.96 -9.71 0.15
CA LEU A 226 7.10 -10.79 -0.38
C LEU A 226 7.89 -11.99 -0.92
N HIS A 227 9.21 -11.82 -1.16
CA HIS A 227 10.08 -12.89 -1.66
C HIS A 227 11.04 -13.46 -0.58
N SER A 228 11.10 -12.86 0.60
CA SER A 228 11.85 -13.34 1.76
C SER A 228 11.02 -14.29 2.62
#